data_35845fffccc642b3e7f4f22fc12a0a36
#
_entry.id   35845fffccc642b3e7f4f22fc12a0a36
#
_cell.length_a   1.000
_cell.length_b   1.000
_cell.length_c   1.000
_cell.angle_alpha   90.00
_cell.angle_beta   90.00
_cell.angle_gamma   90.00
#
_symmetry.space_group_name_H-M   'P 1'
#
loop_
_entity.id
_entity.type
_entity.pdbx_description
1 polymer ?
#
loop_
_entity_poly.entity_id
_entity_poly.type
_entity_poly.pdbx_seq_one_letter_code
_entity_poly.pdbx_strand_id
1 'polypeptide(L)'
;TDLRYSTGNRGFMAKVLWVQNLWIEFYGVMTISALLRDHGHQSEISFGSEEEIVESIHRHKPDCIAFSCMTVQWQWAKEVTTAIKRSGIETPIVMGGIHATMYPEDAISHPDVDIICLNEGEYPMLELVQALDSGRGYSTIENLWIRQNGKVIRNPARPKLTAPELNALPFADRALYKKYDHFKNYPF
;
A
#
# COMPACT_ATOMS: atom_id res chain seq x y z
N THR A 1 24.09 7.07 -9.43
CA THR A 1 24.59 5.73 -9.04
C THR A 1 23.37 4.81 -9.12
N ASP A 2 23.36 3.97 -10.16
CA ASP A 2 22.26 3.07 -10.48
C ASP A 2 22.08 2.03 -9.36
N LEU A 3 20.94 2.08 -8.69
CA LEU A 3 20.52 1.04 -7.77
C LEU A 3 20.11 -0.20 -8.56
N ARG A 4 20.92 -1.22 -8.43
CA ARG A 4 20.79 -2.54 -9.03
C ARG A 4 19.54 -3.24 -8.52
N TYR A 5 18.47 -3.22 -9.31
CA TYR A 5 17.49 -4.27 -9.25
C TYR A 5 18.01 -5.45 -10.08
N SER A 6 18.43 -6.51 -9.40
CA SER A 6 18.76 -7.79 -10.01
C SER A 6 17.54 -8.29 -10.79
N THR A 7 17.59 -8.27 -12.11
CA THR A 7 16.61 -8.88 -13.01
C THR A 7 16.75 -10.40 -12.97
N GLY A 8 16.36 -11.00 -11.85
CA GLY A 8 16.03 -12.42 -11.81
C GLY A 8 14.62 -12.58 -12.40
N ASN A 9 14.48 -13.47 -13.36
CA ASN A 9 13.23 -13.87 -13.99
C ASN A 9 12.24 -14.46 -12.98
N ARG A 10 11.63 -13.61 -12.13
CA ARG A 10 10.43 -13.95 -11.34
C ARG A 10 9.26 -13.71 -12.28
N GLY A 11 8.48 -14.72 -12.56
CA GLY A 11 7.21 -14.53 -13.25
C GLY A 11 6.44 -13.40 -12.54
N PHE A 12 5.88 -12.49 -13.30
CA PHE A 12 5.18 -11.26 -12.92
C PHE A 12 4.25 -11.44 -11.72
N MET A 13 4.73 -11.19 -10.49
CA MET A 13 3.96 -11.39 -9.26
C MET A 13 4.55 -10.57 -8.10
N ALA A 14 4.23 -9.27 -8.08
CA ALA A 14 4.61 -8.42 -6.96
C ALA A 14 3.70 -8.67 -5.74
N LYS A 15 4.22 -8.36 -4.57
CA LYS A 15 3.56 -8.54 -3.27
C LYS A 15 3.42 -7.22 -2.53
N VAL A 16 2.20 -6.92 -2.07
CA VAL A 16 1.90 -5.80 -1.17
C VAL A 16 1.71 -6.34 0.25
N LEU A 17 2.37 -5.73 1.23
CA LEU A 17 2.09 -5.95 2.63
C LEU A 17 1.31 -4.75 3.18
N TRP A 18 0.06 -4.98 3.54
CA TRP A 18 -0.77 -4.00 4.24
C TRP A 18 -0.42 -4.00 5.72
N VAL A 19 -0.27 -2.81 6.30
CA VAL A 19 0.05 -2.64 7.73
C VAL A 19 -1.09 -1.89 8.40
N GLN A 20 -1.59 -2.44 9.51
CA GLN A 20 -2.78 -1.94 10.18
C GLN A 20 -2.68 -2.16 11.70
N ASN A 21 -3.23 -1.23 12.51
CA ASN A 21 -3.28 -1.38 13.97
C ASN A 21 -4.69 -1.64 14.51
N LEU A 22 -5.72 -1.37 13.72
CA LEU A 22 -7.09 -1.66 14.10
C LEU A 22 -7.51 -3.04 13.59
N TRP A 23 -8.02 -3.86 14.50
CA TRP A 23 -8.54 -5.18 14.20
C TRP A 23 -9.95 -5.10 13.62
N ILE A 24 -10.08 -4.38 12.50
CA ILE A 24 -11.30 -4.25 11.71
C ILE A 24 -11.00 -4.45 10.23
N GLU A 25 -11.96 -4.91 9.47
CA GLU A 25 -11.83 -5.06 8.01
C GLU A 25 -11.94 -3.70 7.32
N PHE A 26 -10.90 -3.29 6.60
CA PHE A 26 -10.93 -2.11 5.75
C PHE A 26 -11.38 -2.48 4.35
N TYR A 27 -12.57 -2.03 3.98
CA TYR A 27 -13.19 -2.38 2.69
C TYR A 27 -12.30 -2.00 1.51
N GLY A 28 -11.73 -0.79 1.49
CA GLY A 28 -10.82 -0.35 0.42
C GLY A 28 -9.58 -1.25 0.31
N VAL A 29 -9.01 -1.71 1.43
CA VAL A 29 -7.88 -2.65 1.41
C VAL A 29 -8.30 -3.98 0.78
N MET A 30 -9.47 -4.51 1.13
CA MET A 30 -9.99 -5.75 0.56
C MET A 30 -10.31 -5.63 -0.94
N THR A 31 -10.83 -4.48 -1.38
CA THR A 31 -11.13 -4.24 -2.80
C THR A 31 -9.84 -4.14 -3.63
N ILE A 32 -8.86 -3.38 -3.14
CA ILE A 32 -7.55 -3.28 -3.80
C ILE A 32 -6.86 -4.66 -3.82
N SER A 33 -6.86 -5.41 -2.71
CA SER A 33 -6.32 -6.76 -2.65
C SER A 33 -6.95 -7.69 -3.68
N ALA A 34 -8.27 -7.64 -3.82
CA ALA A 34 -8.99 -8.44 -4.83
C ALA A 34 -8.56 -8.07 -6.25
N LEU A 35 -8.47 -6.77 -6.55
CA LEU A 35 -8.04 -6.28 -7.87
C LEU A 35 -6.60 -6.69 -8.18
N LEU A 36 -5.69 -6.57 -7.21
CA LEU A 36 -4.30 -7.02 -7.34
C LEU A 36 -4.22 -8.52 -7.62
N ARG A 37 -4.98 -9.33 -6.90
CA ARG A 37 -5.04 -10.80 -7.08
C ARG A 37 -5.54 -11.17 -8.47
N ASP A 38 -6.58 -10.51 -8.97
CA ASP A 38 -7.13 -10.77 -10.31
C ASP A 38 -6.13 -10.42 -11.43
N HIS A 39 -5.12 -9.59 -11.12
CA HIS A 39 -4.00 -9.26 -12.00
C HIS A 39 -2.70 -10.03 -11.69
N GLY A 40 -2.79 -11.11 -10.88
CA GLY A 40 -1.66 -12.00 -10.60
C GLY A 40 -0.71 -11.54 -9.51
N HIS A 41 -1.03 -10.48 -8.77
CA HIS A 41 -0.24 -9.99 -7.65
C HIS A 41 -0.76 -10.54 -6.31
N GLN A 42 0.05 -10.40 -5.25
CA GLN A 42 -0.27 -10.92 -3.93
C GLN A 42 -0.46 -9.79 -2.92
N SER A 43 -1.37 -10.02 -1.98
CA SER A 43 -1.57 -9.18 -0.80
C SER A 43 -1.39 -9.99 0.48
N GLU A 44 -0.69 -9.40 1.43
CA GLU A 44 -0.58 -9.86 2.80
C GLU A 44 -0.97 -8.72 3.73
N ILE A 45 -1.38 -9.03 4.95
CA ILE A 45 -1.69 -8.03 5.97
C ILE A 45 -0.95 -8.34 7.26
N SER A 46 -0.48 -7.32 7.96
CA SER A 46 0.23 -7.42 9.23
C SER A 46 -0.39 -6.50 10.26
N PHE A 47 -0.55 -7.06 11.46
CA PHE A 47 -0.95 -6.35 12.68
C PHE A 47 0.12 -6.57 13.74
N GLY A 48 0.19 -5.71 14.74
CA GLY A 48 1.06 -5.92 15.89
C GLY A 48 1.91 -4.71 16.25
N SER A 49 2.94 -4.95 17.06
CA SER A 49 3.95 -3.96 17.45
C SER A 49 4.86 -3.62 16.26
N GLU A 50 5.69 -2.58 16.43
CA GLU A 50 6.69 -2.20 15.43
C GLU A 50 7.61 -3.36 15.09
N GLU A 51 8.07 -4.12 16.09
CA GLU A 51 8.95 -5.27 15.93
C GLU A 51 8.26 -6.39 15.13
N GLU A 52 7.01 -6.72 15.46
CA GLU A 52 6.24 -7.76 14.77
C GLU A 52 5.98 -7.37 13.30
N ILE A 53 5.75 -6.09 13.03
CA ILE A 53 5.59 -5.56 11.67
C ILE A 53 6.91 -5.68 10.90
N VAL A 54 8.04 -5.30 11.49
CA VAL A 54 9.37 -5.43 10.87
C VAL A 54 9.69 -6.90 10.59
N GLU A 55 9.43 -7.81 11.52
CA GLU A 55 9.57 -9.26 11.31
C GLU A 55 8.67 -9.77 10.18
N SER A 56 7.43 -9.28 10.11
CA SER A 56 6.49 -9.61 9.04
C SER A 56 7.02 -9.18 7.67
N ILE A 57 7.62 -7.97 7.56
CA ILE A 57 8.24 -7.49 6.33
C ILE A 57 9.40 -8.39 5.92
N HIS A 58 10.29 -8.76 6.85
CA HIS A 58 11.40 -9.68 6.56
C HIS A 58 10.92 -11.07 6.10
N ARG A 59 9.82 -11.56 6.68
CA ARG A 59 9.22 -12.85 6.33
C ARG A 59 8.57 -12.84 4.96
N HIS A 60 7.76 -11.82 4.67
CA HIS A 60 6.98 -11.73 3.43
C HIS A 60 7.75 -11.16 2.26
N LYS A 61 8.78 -10.36 2.51
CA LYS A 61 9.61 -9.67 1.50
C LYS A 61 8.76 -8.97 0.44
N PRO A 62 7.90 -8.02 0.85
CA PRO A 62 7.01 -7.32 -0.06
C PRO A 62 7.78 -6.40 -1.01
N ASP A 63 7.21 -6.16 -2.18
CA ASP A 63 7.69 -5.15 -3.14
C ASP A 63 7.13 -3.75 -2.81
N CYS A 64 6.09 -3.69 -1.97
CA CYS A 64 5.45 -2.46 -1.50
C CYS A 64 4.85 -2.69 -0.10
N ILE A 65 5.03 -1.71 0.80
CA ILE A 65 4.39 -1.67 2.12
C ILE A 65 3.31 -0.59 2.06
N ALA A 66 2.06 -0.94 2.40
CA ALA A 66 0.92 -0.04 2.24
C ALA A 66 0.12 0.13 3.53
N PHE A 67 -0.29 1.36 3.78
CA PHE A 67 -1.15 1.74 4.90
C PHE A 67 -2.45 2.35 4.36
N SER A 68 -3.59 1.97 4.94
CA SER A 68 -4.84 2.71 4.80
C SER A 68 -5.09 3.43 6.12
N CYS A 69 -4.75 4.71 6.19
CA CYS A 69 -4.64 5.47 7.44
C CYS A 69 -5.83 6.43 7.63
N MET A 70 -6.48 6.33 8.78
CA MET A 70 -7.38 7.37 9.30
C MET A 70 -6.56 8.40 10.08
N THR A 71 -7.08 9.63 10.22
CA THR A 71 -6.37 10.71 10.93
C THR A 71 -6.01 10.33 12.37
N VAL A 72 -6.87 9.58 13.07
CA VAL A 72 -6.62 9.10 14.42
C VAL A 72 -5.47 8.07 14.52
N GLN A 73 -5.10 7.44 13.41
CA GLN A 73 -4.01 6.47 13.31
C GLN A 73 -2.69 7.12 12.87
N TRP A 74 -2.71 8.39 12.45
CA TRP A 74 -1.57 9.02 11.79
C TRP A 74 -0.32 9.06 12.67
N GLN A 75 -0.47 9.34 13.97
CA GLN A 75 0.67 9.33 14.89
C GLN A 75 1.34 7.94 14.95
N TRP A 76 0.55 6.88 15.13
CA TRP A 76 1.04 5.51 15.09
C TRP A 76 1.69 5.17 13.74
N ALA A 77 1.09 5.57 12.63
CA ALA A 77 1.64 5.28 11.29
C ALA A 77 3.03 5.91 11.10
N LYS A 78 3.26 7.12 11.61
CA LYS A 78 4.58 7.76 11.61
C LYS A 78 5.62 6.96 12.41
N GLU A 79 5.25 6.50 13.60
CA GLU A 79 6.13 5.69 14.46
C GLU A 79 6.54 4.40 13.76
N VAL A 80 5.58 3.68 13.19
CA VAL A 80 5.82 2.43 12.46
C VAL A 80 6.66 2.65 11.20
N THR A 81 6.35 3.66 10.39
CA THR A 81 7.15 3.94 9.18
C THR A 81 8.60 4.28 9.54
N THR A 82 8.81 5.01 10.62
CA THR A 82 10.16 5.33 11.13
C THR A 82 10.87 4.05 11.63
N ALA A 83 10.19 3.17 12.35
CA ALA A 83 10.78 1.90 12.78
C ALA A 83 11.18 1.02 11.58
N ILE A 84 10.33 0.94 10.55
CA ILE A 84 10.61 0.22 9.31
C ILE A 84 11.90 0.76 8.66
N LYS A 85 12.01 2.07 8.45
CA LYS A 85 13.19 2.67 7.80
C LYS A 85 14.45 2.54 8.66
N ARG A 86 14.35 2.67 9.97
CA ARG A 86 15.47 2.45 10.91
C ARG A 86 16.00 1.01 10.90
N SER A 87 15.17 0.03 10.57
CA SER A 87 15.60 -1.37 10.42
C SER A 87 16.34 -1.65 9.09
N GLY A 88 16.56 -0.63 8.26
CA GLY A 88 17.26 -0.75 6.97
C GLY A 88 16.41 -1.26 5.82
N ILE A 89 15.08 -1.27 5.97
CA ILE A 89 14.16 -1.69 4.91
C ILE A 89 13.97 -0.56 3.90
N GLU A 90 14.40 -0.81 2.67
CA GLU A 90 14.31 0.15 1.55
C GLU A 90 13.01 0.01 0.73
N THR A 91 12.18 -1.00 1.01
CA THR A 91 10.90 -1.21 0.34
C THR A 91 10.04 0.07 0.38
N PRO A 92 9.46 0.51 -0.75
CA PRO A 92 8.64 1.71 -0.80
C PRO A 92 7.43 1.63 0.15
N ILE A 93 7.20 2.70 0.90
CA ILE A 93 6.07 2.85 1.81
C ILE A 93 5.03 3.75 1.18
N VAL A 94 3.81 3.23 1.01
CA VAL A 94 2.64 3.95 0.48
C VAL A 94 1.66 4.25 1.61
N MET A 95 1.33 5.51 1.77
CA MET A 95 0.31 5.96 2.71
C MET A 95 -0.95 6.37 1.96
N GLY A 96 -2.03 5.63 2.12
CA GLY A 96 -3.35 5.94 1.58
C GLY A 96 -4.38 6.16 2.69
N GLY A 97 -5.65 6.15 2.29
CA GLY A 97 -6.79 6.33 3.17
C GLY A 97 -7.18 7.79 3.39
N ILE A 98 -8.10 8.01 4.33
CA ILE A 98 -8.74 9.31 4.50
C ILE A 98 -7.74 10.40 4.95
N HIS A 99 -6.73 10.04 5.77
CA HIS A 99 -5.74 11.02 6.21
C HIS A 99 -4.91 11.55 5.05
N ALA A 100 -4.37 10.68 4.20
CA ALA A 100 -3.58 11.07 3.03
C ALA A 100 -4.41 11.92 2.05
N THR A 101 -5.71 11.62 1.91
CA THR A 101 -6.61 12.38 1.04
C THR A 101 -6.94 13.76 1.59
N MET A 102 -7.21 13.88 2.90
CA MET A 102 -7.63 15.14 3.51
C MET A 102 -6.46 16.05 3.89
N TYR A 103 -5.31 15.46 4.20
CA TYR A 103 -4.11 16.17 4.66
C TYR A 103 -2.85 15.70 3.89
N PRO A 104 -2.84 15.82 2.54
CA PRO A 104 -1.78 15.26 1.71
C PRO A 104 -0.40 15.86 2.00
N GLU A 105 -0.32 17.15 2.29
CA GLU A 105 0.95 17.80 2.62
C GLU A 105 1.50 17.31 3.97
N ASP A 106 0.65 17.06 4.96
CA ASP A 106 1.06 16.47 6.23
C ASP A 106 1.56 15.04 6.03
N ALA A 107 0.80 14.23 5.31
CA ALA A 107 1.16 12.83 5.05
C ALA A 107 2.48 12.69 4.29
N ILE A 108 2.70 13.47 3.22
CA ILE A 108 3.93 13.40 2.42
C ILE A 108 5.10 14.15 3.08
N SER A 109 4.87 15.03 4.04
CA SER A 109 5.96 15.72 4.76
C SER A 109 6.79 14.76 5.61
N HIS A 110 6.19 13.65 6.08
CA HIS A 110 6.92 12.67 6.89
C HIS A 110 8.03 12.01 6.05
N PRO A 111 9.31 12.07 6.49
CA PRO A 111 10.45 11.66 5.65
C PRO A 111 10.44 10.18 5.26
N ASP A 112 9.83 9.34 6.10
CA ASP A 112 9.79 7.89 5.94
C ASP A 112 8.59 7.40 5.13
N VAL A 113 7.76 8.32 4.60
CA VAL A 113 6.69 8.04 3.63
C VAL A 113 7.21 8.36 2.24
N ASP A 114 7.28 7.34 1.39
CA ASP A 114 7.80 7.47 0.02
C ASP A 114 6.72 7.94 -0.96
N ILE A 115 5.51 7.44 -0.78
CA ILE A 115 4.38 7.66 -1.69
C ILE A 115 3.12 7.91 -0.88
N ILE A 116 2.28 8.84 -1.30
CA ILE A 116 0.89 8.91 -0.83
C ILE A 116 -0.07 8.61 -1.98
N CYS A 117 -1.17 7.92 -1.64
CA CYS A 117 -2.25 7.64 -2.57
C CYS A 117 -3.49 8.41 -2.14
N LEU A 118 -3.97 9.29 -3.01
CA LEU A 118 -5.13 10.15 -2.79
C LEU A 118 -6.41 9.50 -3.32
N ASN A 119 -7.53 9.80 -2.69
CA ASN A 119 -8.86 9.36 -3.15
C ASN A 119 -8.98 7.83 -3.31
N GLU A 120 -9.53 7.38 -4.46
CA GLU A 120 -9.71 5.97 -4.80
C GLU A 120 -8.36 5.33 -5.14
N GLY A 121 -8.01 4.25 -4.45
CA GLY A 121 -6.70 3.61 -4.54
C GLY A 121 -6.62 2.42 -5.50
N GLU A 122 -7.75 1.93 -6.03
CA GLU A 122 -7.83 0.67 -6.78
C GLU A 122 -6.86 0.66 -7.98
N TYR A 123 -7.06 1.54 -8.92
CA TYR A 123 -6.21 1.60 -10.12
C TYR A 123 -4.82 2.19 -9.86
N PRO A 124 -4.65 3.27 -9.06
CA PRO A 124 -3.31 3.77 -8.75
C PRO A 124 -2.41 2.72 -8.10
N MET A 125 -2.95 1.91 -7.17
CA MET A 125 -2.19 0.84 -6.53
C MET A 125 -1.88 -0.31 -7.50
N LEU A 126 -2.82 -0.66 -8.38
CA LEU A 126 -2.57 -1.66 -9.41
C LEU A 126 -1.44 -1.20 -10.37
N GLU A 127 -1.52 0.03 -10.86
CA GLU A 127 -0.51 0.60 -11.76
C GLU A 127 0.87 0.70 -11.08
N LEU A 128 0.91 1.09 -9.80
CA LEU A 128 2.13 1.12 -9.01
C LEU A 128 2.75 -0.27 -8.87
N VAL A 129 1.96 -1.25 -8.47
CA VAL A 129 2.42 -2.63 -8.25
C VAL A 129 2.92 -3.25 -9.56
N GLN A 130 2.22 -3.03 -10.67
CA GLN A 130 2.66 -3.45 -12.01
C GLN A 130 3.95 -2.76 -12.45
N ALA A 131 4.13 -1.48 -12.11
CA ALA A 131 5.36 -0.75 -12.41
C ALA A 131 6.54 -1.29 -11.58
N LEU A 132 6.35 -1.54 -10.29
CA LEU A 132 7.36 -2.15 -9.42
C LEU A 132 7.77 -3.53 -9.91
N ASP A 133 6.78 -4.38 -10.25
CA ASP A 133 7.00 -5.73 -10.76
C ASP A 133 7.82 -5.76 -12.06
N SER A 134 7.51 -4.85 -12.97
CA SER A 134 8.20 -4.75 -14.27
C SER A 134 9.46 -3.87 -14.27
N GLY A 135 9.81 -3.25 -13.15
CA GLY A 135 10.93 -2.31 -13.06
C GLY A 135 10.72 -1.02 -13.86
N ARG A 136 9.47 -0.68 -14.18
CA ARG A 136 9.12 0.56 -14.90
C ARG A 136 9.03 1.74 -13.92
N GLY A 137 9.20 2.95 -14.45
CA GLY A 137 8.94 4.18 -13.70
C GLY A 137 7.46 4.32 -13.35
N TYR A 138 7.18 4.86 -12.14
CA TYR A 138 5.81 5.10 -11.63
C TYR A 138 5.56 6.56 -11.26
N SER A 139 6.47 7.47 -11.65
CA SER A 139 6.42 8.89 -11.24
C SER A 139 5.26 9.69 -11.83
N THR A 140 4.51 9.16 -12.79
CA THR A 140 3.42 9.83 -13.51
C THR A 140 2.04 9.26 -13.22
N ILE A 141 1.92 8.33 -12.26
CA ILE A 141 0.64 7.70 -11.92
C ILE A 141 -0.25 8.72 -11.20
N GLU A 142 -1.42 8.99 -11.76
CA GLU A 142 -2.43 9.89 -11.17
C GLU A 142 -2.87 9.38 -9.79
N ASN A 143 -3.29 10.27 -8.91
CA ASN A 143 -3.57 10.08 -7.48
C ASN A 143 -2.33 9.77 -6.63
N LEU A 144 -1.14 9.54 -7.19
CA LEU A 144 0.06 9.32 -6.39
C LEU A 144 0.90 10.61 -6.29
N TRP A 145 1.25 10.99 -5.06
CA TRP A 145 2.34 11.91 -4.83
C TRP A 145 3.55 11.12 -4.37
N ILE A 146 4.70 11.40 -4.95
CA ILE A 146 5.86 10.52 -4.86
C ILE A 146 7.09 11.32 -4.45
N ARG A 147 7.77 10.86 -3.41
CA ARG A 147 9.07 11.38 -3.00
C ARG A 147 10.17 10.73 -3.84
N GLN A 148 10.87 11.51 -4.62
CA GLN A 148 11.97 11.05 -5.45
C GLN A 148 13.11 12.08 -5.44
N ASN A 149 14.34 11.65 -5.17
CA ASN A 149 15.54 12.51 -5.13
C ASN A 149 15.34 13.77 -4.24
N GLY A 150 14.73 13.62 -3.08
CA GLY A 150 14.47 14.70 -2.13
C GLY A 150 13.37 15.69 -2.55
N LYS A 151 12.68 15.44 -3.67
CA LYS A 151 11.56 16.25 -4.17
C LYS A 151 10.27 15.45 -4.14
N VAL A 152 9.15 16.16 -3.98
CA VAL A 152 7.81 15.58 -4.07
C VAL A 152 7.20 15.89 -5.44
N ILE A 153 6.95 14.85 -6.22
CA ILE A 153 6.18 14.92 -7.47
C ILE A 153 4.71 14.80 -7.08
N ARG A 154 3.91 15.79 -7.44
CA ARG A 154 2.47 15.84 -7.16
C ARG A 154 1.70 15.60 -8.44
N ASN A 155 1.29 14.36 -8.66
CA ASN A 155 0.47 14.06 -9.83
C ASN A 155 -0.98 14.52 -9.63
N PRO A 156 -1.72 14.82 -10.70
CA PRO A 156 -3.10 15.23 -10.63
C PRO A 156 -3.99 14.15 -10.04
N ALA A 157 -5.14 14.56 -9.51
CA ALA A 157 -6.16 13.63 -9.10
C ALA A 157 -6.80 12.95 -10.33
N ARG A 158 -6.98 11.64 -10.25
CA ARG A 158 -7.73 10.86 -11.24
C ARG A 158 -9.22 11.20 -11.16
N PRO A 159 -9.95 11.22 -12.25
CA PRO A 159 -11.41 11.28 -12.23
C PRO A 159 -12.00 10.16 -11.36
N LYS A 160 -13.14 10.43 -10.73
CA LYS A 160 -13.87 9.40 -9.98
C LYS A 160 -14.26 8.25 -10.90
N LEU A 161 -14.26 7.04 -10.35
CA LEU A 161 -14.70 5.85 -11.07
C LEU A 161 -16.14 6.02 -11.57
N THR A 162 -16.35 5.70 -12.82
CA THR A 162 -17.67 5.62 -13.41
C THR A 162 -18.45 4.40 -12.91
N ALA A 163 -19.77 4.38 -13.07
CA ALA A 163 -20.55 3.22 -12.67
C ALA A 163 -20.12 1.91 -13.36
N PRO A 164 -19.76 1.87 -14.66
CA PRO A 164 -19.19 0.68 -15.28
C PRO A 164 -17.87 0.22 -14.65
N GLU A 165 -16.96 1.15 -14.33
CA GLU A 165 -15.69 0.83 -13.67
C GLU A 165 -15.88 0.29 -12.25
N LEU A 166 -16.78 0.89 -11.47
CA LEU A 166 -17.15 0.39 -10.15
C LEU A 166 -17.74 -1.02 -10.21
N ASN A 167 -18.60 -1.29 -11.21
CA ASN A 167 -19.21 -2.60 -11.40
C ASN A 167 -18.21 -3.66 -11.92
N ALA A 168 -17.11 -3.24 -12.51
CA ALA A 168 -16.05 -4.13 -12.96
C ALA A 168 -15.05 -4.50 -11.85
N LEU A 169 -15.09 -3.82 -10.70
CA LEU A 169 -14.23 -4.18 -9.57
C LEU A 169 -14.63 -5.55 -9.02
N PRO A 170 -13.64 -6.38 -8.64
CA PRO A 170 -13.92 -7.68 -8.05
C PRO A 170 -14.55 -7.54 -6.66
N PHE A 171 -15.22 -8.60 -6.22
CA PHE A 171 -15.69 -8.67 -4.84
C PHE A 171 -14.53 -8.61 -3.85
N ALA A 172 -14.74 -7.89 -2.75
CA ALA A 172 -13.75 -7.66 -1.70
C ALA A 172 -13.09 -8.96 -1.20
N ASP A 173 -11.77 -8.95 -1.08
CA ASP A 173 -10.95 -10.09 -0.66
C ASP A 173 -11.01 -10.28 0.85
N ARG A 174 -12.07 -10.91 1.33
CA ARG A 174 -12.25 -11.22 2.76
C ARG A 174 -11.25 -12.27 3.25
N ALA A 175 -10.66 -13.08 2.36
CA ALA A 175 -9.68 -14.08 2.72
C ALA A 175 -8.41 -13.44 3.30
N LEU A 176 -8.10 -12.21 2.92
CA LEU A 176 -6.98 -11.44 3.44
C LEU A 176 -7.00 -11.35 4.98
N TYR A 177 -8.17 -11.14 5.57
CA TYR A 177 -8.35 -11.01 7.02
C TYR A 177 -8.65 -12.34 7.72
N LYS A 178 -9.35 -13.27 7.07
CA LYS A 178 -9.80 -14.53 7.69
C LYS A 178 -8.69 -15.47 8.15
N LYS A 179 -7.45 -15.24 7.77
CA LYS A 179 -6.30 -15.98 8.30
C LYS A 179 -6.01 -15.68 9.78
N TYR A 180 -6.55 -14.60 10.33
CA TYR A 180 -6.46 -14.26 11.75
C TYR A 180 -7.71 -14.72 12.50
N ASP A 181 -7.51 -15.38 13.66
CA ASP A 181 -8.61 -15.95 14.47
C ASP A 181 -9.65 -14.90 14.87
N HIS A 182 -9.21 -13.67 15.11
CA HIS A 182 -10.09 -12.55 15.43
C HIS A 182 -11.22 -12.36 14.40
N PHE A 183 -10.94 -12.58 13.11
CA PHE A 183 -11.90 -12.38 12.02
C PHE A 183 -12.67 -13.65 11.63
N LYS A 184 -12.26 -14.84 12.12
CA LYS A 184 -12.91 -16.10 11.76
C LYS A 184 -14.34 -16.24 12.27
N ASN A 185 -14.64 -15.58 13.39
CA ASN A 185 -15.91 -15.70 14.11
C ASN A 185 -16.88 -14.54 13.86
N TYR A 186 -16.56 -13.61 12.96
CA TYR A 186 -17.50 -12.57 12.57
C TYR A 186 -18.47 -13.14 11.54
N PRO A 187 -19.77 -13.21 11.85
CA PRO A 187 -20.80 -13.61 10.88
C PRO A 187 -20.99 -12.45 9.88
N PHE A 188 -20.71 -12.71 8.63
CA PHE A 188 -21.11 -11.86 7.51
C PHE A 188 -21.99 -12.64 6.56
#